data_aacc8bc08ad84582195588230bce0c58
#
_entry.id   aacc8bc08ad84582195588230bce0c58
#
_cell.length_a   1.000
_cell.length_b   1.000
_cell.length_c   1.000
_cell.angle_alpha   90.00
_cell.angle_beta   90.00
_cell.angle_gamma   90.00
#
_symmetry.space_group_name_H-M   'P 1'
#
loop_
_entity.id
_entity.type
_entity.pdbx_description
1 polymer ?
#
loop_
_entity_poly.entity_id
_entity_poly.type
_entity_poly.pdbx_seq_one_letter_code
_entity_poly.pdbx_strand_id
1 'polypeptide(L)' 'MRIKHCAICKKDFSTMYRINYKPIKEWVFTCENCLNTVKKDNSHYIYGGTWKK' A
#
# COMPACT_ATOMS: atom_id res chain seq x y z
N MET A 1 20.26 2.93 -3.78
CA MET A 1 18.82 2.97 -4.03
C MET A 1 18.07 2.22 -2.97
N ARG A 2 16.98 2.75 -2.54
CA ARG A 2 16.23 2.12 -1.45
C ARG A 2 15.17 1.18 -1.96
N ILE A 3 15.02 0.08 -1.25
CA ILE A 3 13.95 -0.87 -1.50
C ILE A 3 12.85 -0.54 -0.51
N LYS A 4 11.63 -0.42 -1.01
CA LYS A 4 10.50 -0.15 -0.14
C LYS A 4 9.91 -1.45 0.36
N HIS A 5 9.45 -1.39 1.59
CA HIS A 5 8.80 -2.53 2.21
C HIS A 5 7.30 -2.29 2.29
N CYS A 6 6.54 -3.37 2.16
CA CYS A 6 5.11 -3.29 2.39
C CYS A 6 4.87 -2.85 3.84
N ALA A 7 3.98 -1.88 4.03
CA ALA A 7 3.72 -1.36 5.36
C ALA A 7 2.99 -2.37 6.26
N ILE A 8 2.43 -3.41 5.66
CA ILE A 8 1.62 -4.39 6.40
C ILE A 8 2.37 -5.69 6.60
N CYS A 9 2.83 -6.32 5.52
CA CYS A 9 3.49 -7.62 5.64
C CYS A 9 5.01 -7.51 5.77
N LYS A 10 5.57 -6.32 5.56
CA LYS A 10 7.00 -6.04 5.74
C LYS A 10 7.91 -6.78 4.77
N LYS A 11 7.38 -7.20 3.63
CA LYS A 11 8.17 -7.87 2.61
C LYS A 11 8.57 -6.88 1.53
N ASP A 12 9.65 -7.21 0.81
CA ASP A 12 10.16 -6.39 -0.27
C ASP A 12 9.50 -6.78 -1.58
N PHE A 13 9.16 -5.77 -2.37
CA PHE A 13 8.57 -6.00 -3.69
C PHE A 13 9.10 -4.95 -4.64
N SER A 14 9.19 -5.32 -5.92
CA SER A 14 9.60 -4.38 -6.95
C SER A 14 8.46 -3.46 -7.38
N THR A 15 7.24 -3.81 -7.04
CA THR A 15 6.07 -2.99 -7.32
C THR A 15 5.27 -2.82 -6.05
N MET A 16 4.98 -1.58 -5.73
CA MET A 16 4.21 -1.22 -4.55
C MET A 16 3.09 -0.28 -4.95
N TYR A 17 2.07 -0.20 -4.13
CA TYR A 17 0.93 0.65 -4.36
C TYR A 17 0.79 1.64 -3.22
N ARG A 18 0.72 2.90 -3.58
CA ARG A 18 0.55 3.97 -2.59
C ARG A 18 -0.93 4.10 -2.30
N ILE A 19 -1.29 3.83 -1.07
CA ILE A 19 -2.69 3.85 -0.67
C ILE A 19 -2.85 4.51 0.70
N ASN A 20 -4.07 4.90 0.97
CA ASN A 20 -4.48 5.35 2.30
C ASN A 20 -5.67 4.49 2.68
N TYR A 21 -5.53 3.72 3.75
CA TYR A 21 -6.59 2.80 4.17
C TYR A 21 -7.12 3.12 5.57
N LYS A 22 -6.73 4.26 6.10
CA LYS A 22 -7.20 4.71 7.42
C LYS A 22 -7.93 6.03 7.28
N PRO A 23 -8.79 6.38 8.24
CA PRO A 23 -9.50 7.66 8.19
C PRO A 23 -8.62 8.86 8.54
N ILE A 24 -7.33 8.74 8.31
CA ILE A 24 -6.37 9.83 8.53
C ILE A 24 -5.57 10.01 7.25
N LYS A 25 -4.96 11.18 7.12
CA LYS A 25 -4.17 11.49 5.92
C LYS A 25 -2.77 10.91 6.07
N GLU A 26 -2.66 9.63 5.85
CA GLU A 26 -1.38 8.95 5.93
C GLU A 26 -1.26 7.97 4.77
N TRP A 27 -0.27 8.22 3.91
CA TRP A 27 -0.04 7.37 2.74
C TRP A 27 1.01 6.32 3.05
N VAL A 28 0.74 5.11 2.64
CA VAL A 28 1.66 3.99 2.86
C VAL A 28 1.81 3.22 1.55
N PHE A 29 2.88 2.43 1.47
CA PHE A 29 3.12 1.55 0.33
C PHE A 29 2.82 0.13 0.75
N THR A 30 2.05 -0.57 -0.08
CA THR A 30 1.69 -1.96 0.18
C THR A 30 1.90 -2.79 -1.06
N CYS A 31 2.08 -4.10 -0.87
CA CYS A 31 2.11 -5.02 -1.99
C CYS A 31 0.68 -5.29 -2.47
N GLU A 32 0.58 -5.98 -3.61
CA GLU A 32 -0.72 -6.26 -4.19
C GLU A 32 -1.61 -7.07 -3.25
N ASN A 33 -1.05 -8.07 -2.58
CA ASN A 33 -1.83 -8.90 -1.67
C ASN A 33 -2.41 -8.10 -0.52
N CYS A 34 -1.59 -7.25 0.11
CA CYS A 34 -2.06 -6.45 1.22
C CYS A 34 -3.04 -5.38 0.73
N LEU A 35 -2.81 -4.82 -0.45
CA LEU A 35 -3.73 -3.86 -1.04
C LEU A 35 -5.11 -4.47 -1.20
N ASN A 36 -5.18 -5.68 -1.74
CA ASN A 36 -6.46 -6.35 -1.94
C ASN A 36 -7.14 -6.65 -0.61
N THR A 37 -6.36 -6.95 0.41
CA THR A 37 -6.90 -7.24 1.73
C THR A 37 -7.49 -6.00 2.38
N VAL A 38 -6.77 -4.87 2.36
CA VAL A 38 -7.25 -3.67 3.04
C VAL A 38 -8.31 -2.94 2.22
N LYS A 39 -8.35 -3.17 0.92
CA LYS A 39 -9.33 -2.55 0.05
C LYS A 39 -10.73 -3.14 0.25
N LYS A 40 -10.79 -4.40 0.62
CA LYS A 40 -12.05 -5.12 0.77
C LYS A 40 -12.85 -4.53 1.92
N ASP A 41 -14.08 -4.13 1.64
CA ASP A 41 -15.02 -3.60 2.64
C ASP A 41 -14.44 -2.43 3.44
N ASN A 42 -13.56 -1.66 2.83
CA ASN A 42 -12.92 -0.52 3.50
C ASN A 42 -13.32 0.78 2.82
N SER A 43 -14.22 1.53 3.45
CA SER A 43 -14.71 2.78 2.90
C SER A 43 -13.66 3.90 2.96
N HIS A 44 -12.58 3.70 3.69
CA HIS A 44 -11.50 4.69 3.80
C HIS A 44 -10.37 4.44 2.82
N TYR A 45 -10.49 3.41 2.00
CA TYR A 45 -9.45 3.07 1.05
C TYR A 45 -9.37 4.10 -0.07
N ILE A 46 -8.19 4.62 -0.31
CA ILE A 46 -7.93 5.56 -1.40
C ILE A 46 -6.64 5.14 -2.10
N TYR A 47 -6.71 5.00 -3.41
CA TYR A 47 -5.56 4.64 -4.21
C TYR A 47 -4.83 5.91 -4.66
N GLY A 48 -3.53 5.98 -4.41
CA GLY A 48 -2.75 7.16 -4.72
C GLY A 48 -1.70 7.00 -5.79
N GLY A 49 -1.51 5.78 -6.30
CA GLY A 49 -0.53 5.57 -7.36
C GLY A 49 0.24 4.29 -7.19
N THR A 50 1.07 3.99 -8.19
CA THR A 50 1.90 2.78 -8.20
C THR A 50 3.36 3.17 -8.21
N TRP A 51 4.16 2.53 -7.36
CA TRP A 51 5.60 2.70 -7.33
C TRP A 51 6.24 1.45 -7.92
N LYS A 52 7.18 1.66 -8.81
CA LYS A 52 7.96 0.56 -9.39
C LYS A 52 9.43 0.83 -9.20
N LYS A 53 10.12 -0.23 -8.86
CA LYS A 53 11.55 -0.18 -8.69
C LYS A 53 12.24 0.05 -10.03
#